data_5cd661e38637c0d00dacc348f81b6d8c
#
_entry.id   5cd661e38637c0d00dacc348f81b6d8c
#
_cell.length_a   1.000
_cell.length_b   1.000
_cell.length_c   1.000
_cell.angle_alpha   90.00
_cell.angle_beta   90.00
_cell.angle_gamma   90.00
#
_symmetry.space_group_name_H-M   'P 1'
#
loop_
_entity.id
_entity.type
_entity.pdbx_description
1 polymer ?
#
loop_
_entity_poly.entity_id
_entity_poly.type
_entity_poly.pdbx_seq_one_letter_code
_entity_poly.pdbx_strand_id
1 'polypeptide(L)'
;MKKIESENKVINTFLMRMSLLIMLFVFMANCLCAESVGEEKANQVAVNFLQSTTGLTGLKAILNYKQIEPDGAIDFYVFNFDSPNAFVIVTGDDIFQPVIAYSTESVFDVSNVNQFGVSDWISDVQNQMREALKSNIKAEPRIAA
;
A
#
# COMPACT_ATOMS: atom_id res chain seq x y z
N MET A 1 45.63 -33.68 25.70
CA MET A 1 44.58 -33.86 24.69
C MET A 1 43.20 -33.46 25.15
N LYS A 2 42.65 -33.91 26.27
CA LYS A 2 41.27 -33.56 26.76
C LYS A 2 40.98 -32.06 26.94
N LYS A 3 41.96 -31.21 27.28
CA LYS A 3 41.76 -29.78 27.52
C LYS A 3 41.50 -29.01 26.23
N ILE A 4 42.17 -29.33 25.12
CA ILE A 4 41.96 -28.69 23.81
C ILE A 4 40.59 -29.04 23.22
N GLU A 5 40.13 -30.26 23.44
CA GLU A 5 38.83 -30.73 22.95
C GLU A 5 37.67 -30.02 23.69
N SER A 6 37.83 -29.77 24.99
CA SER A 6 36.89 -29.00 25.81
C SER A 6 36.77 -27.52 25.35
N GLU A 7 37.91 -26.87 25.07
CA GLU A 7 37.95 -25.50 24.60
C GLU A 7 37.29 -25.34 23.22
N ASN A 8 37.59 -26.26 22.30
CA ASN A 8 36.96 -26.26 20.98
C ASN A 8 35.44 -26.45 21.03
N LYS A 9 34.95 -27.26 21.96
CA LYS A 9 33.50 -27.47 22.16
C LYS A 9 32.80 -26.20 22.67
N VAL A 10 33.43 -25.46 23.58
CA VAL A 10 32.93 -24.19 24.10
C VAL A 10 32.87 -23.12 23.00
N ILE A 11 33.94 -23.00 22.20
CA ILE A 11 34.04 -22.06 21.10
C ILE A 11 32.97 -22.37 20.04
N ASN A 12 32.79 -23.62 19.64
CA ASN A 12 31.78 -24.01 18.67
C ASN A 12 30.33 -23.72 19.17
N THR A 13 30.09 -23.98 20.46
CA THR A 13 28.77 -23.67 21.06
C THR A 13 28.51 -22.16 21.09
N PHE A 14 29.55 -21.36 21.37
CA PHE A 14 29.44 -19.90 21.36
C PHE A 14 29.20 -19.36 19.94
N LEU A 15 29.96 -19.84 18.95
CA LEU A 15 29.76 -19.46 17.54
C LEU A 15 28.38 -19.85 17.02
N MET A 16 27.87 -21.02 17.38
CA MET A 16 26.52 -21.46 17.01
C MET A 16 25.42 -20.57 17.61
N ARG A 17 25.57 -20.15 18.86
CA ARG A 17 24.63 -19.21 19.52
C ARG A 17 24.67 -17.81 18.90
N MET A 18 25.89 -17.31 18.58
CA MET A 18 26.06 -16.04 17.88
C MET A 18 25.43 -16.06 16.48
N SER A 19 25.63 -17.14 15.73
CA SER A 19 25.05 -17.34 14.41
C SER A 19 23.48 -17.34 14.48
N LEU A 20 22.92 -17.99 15.50
CA LEU A 20 21.47 -18.02 15.72
C LEU A 20 20.89 -16.64 16.05
N LEU A 21 21.62 -15.86 16.87
CA LEU A 21 21.23 -14.47 17.20
C LEU A 21 21.30 -13.55 16.00
N ILE A 22 22.33 -13.66 15.17
CA ILE A 22 22.45 -12.88 13.93
C ILE A 22 21.35 -13.24 12.95
N MET A 23 21.02 -14.53 12.80
CA MET A 23 19.94 -15.00 11.95
C MET A 23 18.57 -14.49 12.42
N LEU A 24 18.33 -14.47 13.74
CA LEU A 24 17.12 -13.93 14.34
C LEU A 24 17.02 -12.41 14.13
N PHE A 25 18.13 -11.68 14.24
CA PHE A 25 18.18 -10.22 14.02
C PHE A 25 17.92 -9.86 12.55
N VAL A 26 18.48 -10.62 11.62
CA VAL A 26 18.22 -10.44 10.16
C VAL A 26 16.76 -10.74 9.84
N PHE A 27 16.13 -11.72 10.49
CA PHE A 27 14.71 -12.05 10.29
C PHE A 27 13.78 -10.96 10.81
N MET A 28 14.13 -10.29 11.92
CA MET A 28 13.34 -9.17 12.46
C MET A 28 13.45 -7.87 11.64
N ALA A 29 14.56 -7.68 10.90
CA ALA A 29 14.78 -6.47 10.11
C ALA A 29 13.85 -6.36 8.87
N ASN A 30 13.19 -7.44 8.45
CA ASN A 30 12.30 -7.46 7.29
C ASN A 30 10.83 -7.07 7.61
N CYS A 31 10.52 -6.65 8.85
CA CYS A 31 9.13 -6.47 9.31
C CYS A 31 8.68 -4.99 9.44
N LEU A 32 9.40 -4.02 8.88
CA LEU A 32 9.16 -2.59 9.15
C LEU A 32 9.06 -1.70 7.90
N CYS A 33 8.67 -2.25 6.75
CA CYS A 33 8.31 -1.41 5.62
C CYS A 33 6.78 -1.28 5.57
N ALA A 34 6.26 -0.05 5.61
CA ALA A 34 4.96 0.28 5.07
C ALA A 34 4.96 -0.21 3.62
N GLU A 35 4.07 -1.15 3.29
CA GLU A 35 4.06 -1.78 1.98
C GLU A 35 3.25 -0.88 1.05
N SER A 36 3.91 -0.31 0.02
CA SER A 36 3.19 0.39 -1.02
C SER A 36 2.18 -0.58 -1.65
N VAL A 37 0.93 -0.12 -1.77
CA VAL A 37 -0.14 -0.90 -2.39
C VAL A 37 0.16 -1.03 -3.88
N GLY A 38 0.47 -2.26 -4.33
CA GLY A 38 0.70 -2.54 -5.74
C GLY A 38 -0.59 -2.38 -6.57
N GLU A 39 -0.44 -2.09 -7.87
CA GLU A 39 -1.55 -1.86 -8.81
C GLU A 39 -2.57 -3.00 -8.83
N GLU A 40 -2.10 -4.26 -8.75
CA GLU A 40 -2.99 -5.42 -8.75
C GLU A 40 -3.86 -5.48 -7.49
N LYS A 41 -3.28 -5.21 -6.31
CA LYS A 41 -4.02 -5.14 -5.04
C LYS A 41 -5.01 -3.97 -5.06
N ALA A 42 -4.60 -2.80 -5.56
CA ALA A 42 -5.47 -1.65 -5.72
C ALA A 42 -6.64 -1.93 -6.68
N ASN A 43 -6.40 -2.62 -7.80
CA ASN A 43 -7.44 -3.05 -8.72
C ASN A 43 -8.47 -3.96 -8.03
N GLN A 44 -7.99 -4.92 -7.24
CA GLN A 44 -8.86 -5.84 -6.50
C GLN A 44 -9.71 -5.10 -5.46
N VAL A 45 -9.13 -4.11 -4.75
CA VAL A 45 -9.87 -3.23 -3.83
C VAL A 45 -10.96 -2.46 -4.57
N ALA A 46 -10.66 -1.86 -5.73
CA ALA A 46 -11.63 -1.12 -6.53
C ALA A 46 -12.81 -2.00 -6.95
N VAL A 47 -12.53 -3.20 -7.47
CA VAL A 47 -13.55 -4.17 -7.89
C VAL A 47 -14.42 -4.59 -6.70
N ASN A 48 -13.81 -5.01 -5.61
CA ASN A 48 -14.53 -5.49 -4.41
C ASN A 48 -15.40 -4.38 -3.82
N PHE A 49 -14.88 -3.15 -3.76
CA PHE A 49 -15.61 -2.01 -3.26
C PHE A 49 -16.85 -1.70 -4.11
N LEU A 50 -16.68 -1.64 -5.44
CA LEU A 50 -17.80 -1.34 -6.34
C LEU A 50 -18.84 -2.48 -6.35
N GLN A 51 -18.39 -3.74 -6.27
CA GLN A 51 -19.29 -4.89 -6.11
C GLN A 51 -20.12 -4.80 -4.83
N SER A 52 -19.48 -4.48 -3.72
CA SER A 52 -20.19 -4.34 -2.43
C SER A 52 -21.19 -3.17 -2.41
N THR A 53 -20.86 -2.09 -3.12
CA THR A 53 -21.66 -0.87 -3.18
C THR A 53 -22.87 -1.02 -4.11
N THR A 54 -22.70 -1.71 -5.25
CA THR A 54 -23.73 -1.81 -6.28
C THR A 54 -24.46 -3.16 -6.30
N GLY A 55 -23.93 -4.19 -5.66
CA GLY A 55 -24.45 -5.56 -5.75
C GLY A 55 -24.16 -6.25 -7.09
N LEU A 56 -23.47 -5.60 -8.02
CA LEU A 56 -23.11 -6.15 -9.32
C LEU A 56 -21.94 -7.12 -9.19
N THR A 57 -21.87 -8.12 -10.06
CA THR A 57 -20.78 -9.10 -10.08
C THR A 57 -20.09 -9.10 -11.45
N GLY A 58 -18.86 -9.62 -11.52
CA GLY A 58 -18.11 -9.69 -12.76
C GLY A 58 -17.62 -8.36 -13.28
N LEU A 59 -17.51 -7.35 -12.40
CA LEU A 59 -16.99 -6.03 -12.74
C LEU A 59 -15.52 -6.11 -13.15
N LYS A 60 -15.16 -5.29 -14.15
CA LYS A 60 -13.79 -5.16 -14.64
C LYS A 60 -13.31 -3.74 -14.47
N ALA A 61 -12.30 -3.55 -13.64
CA ALA A 61 -11.64 -2.27 -13.44
C ALA A 61 -10.57 -2.06 -14.51
N ILE A 62 -10.48 -0.84 -15.04
CA ILE A 62 -9.48 -0.41 -16.01
C ILE A 62 -8.69 0.72 -15.36
N LEU A 63 -7.38 0.56 -15.21
CA LEU A 63 -6.53 1.64 -14.70
C LEU A 63 -6.58 2.82 -15.68
N ASN A 64 -7.08 3.95 -15.22
CA ASN A 64 -7.20 5.18 -15.99
C ASN A 64 -6.09 6.19 -15.66
N TYR A 65 -5.69 6.26 -14.39
CA TYR A 65 -4.67 7.18 -13.92
C TYR A 65 -3.99 6.66 -12.66
N LYS A 66 -2.73 7.02 -12.46
CA LYS A 66 -2.04 6.88 -11.17
C LYS A 66 -1.22 8.12 -10.87
N GLN A 67 -1.31 8.59 -9.65
CA GLN A 67 -0.51 9.69 -9.15
C GLN A 67 0.79 9.16 -8.58
N ILE A 68 1.91 9.62 -9.15
CA ILE A 68 3.26 9.20 -8.76
C ILE A 68 4.00 10.43 -8.26
N GLU A 69 4.57 10.34 -7.07
CA GLU A 69 5.45 11.35 -6.48
C GLU A 69 6.84 11.33 -7.13
N PRO A 70 7.63 12.43 -6.99
CA PRO A 70 8.97 12.51 -7.56
C PRO A 70 9.95 11.44 -7.07
N ASP A 71 9.74 10.87 -5.90
CA ASP A 71 10.52 9.77 -5.33
C ASP A 71 10.07 8.38 -5.82
N GLY A 72 9.02 8.32 -6.65
CA GLY A 72 8.46 7.11 -7.22
C GLY A 72 7.36 6.46 -6.37
N ALA A 73 7.03 7.03 -5.21
CA ALA A 73 5.89 6.57 -4.41
C ALA A 73 4.59 6.83 -5.16
N ILE A 74 3.59 6.00 -4.93
CA ILE A 74 2.27 6.15 -5.54
C ILE A 74 1.31 6.63 -4.47
N ASP A 75 0.70 7.80 -4.68
CA ASP A 75 -0.31 8.34 -3.78
C ASP A 75 -1.63 7.62 -3.95
N PHE A 76 -2.09 7.46 -5.19
CA PHE A 76 -3.35 6.78 -5.48
C PHE A 76 -3.44 6.29 -6.93
N TYR A 77 -4.39 5.40 -7.15
CA TYR A 77 -4.82 4.86 -8.43
C TYR A 77 -6.26 5.25 -8.72
N VAL A 78 -6.57 5.54 -9.98
CA VAL A 78 -7.94 5.76 -10.45
C VAL A 78 -8.32 4.65 -11.42
N PHE A 79 -9.33 3.89 -11.05
CA PHE A 79 -9.90 2.83 -11.88
C PHE A 79 -11.26 3.25 -12.41
N ASN A 80 -11.45 3.16 -13.73
CA ASN A 80 -12.73 3.31 -14.38
C ASN A 80 -13.39 1.96 -14.64
N PHE A 81 -14.71 1.98 -14.74
CA PHE A 81 -15.55 0.83 -15.08
C PHE A 81 -16.51 1.26 -16.20
N ASP A 82 -16.59 0.42 -17.25
CA ASP A 82 -17.44 0.72 -18.41
C ASP A 82 -18.90 0.33 -18.16
N SER A 83 -19.13 -0.66 -17.30
CA SER A 83 -20.48 -1.14 -16.99
C SER A 83 -20.54 -1.60 -15.53
N PRO A 84 -21.11 -0.78 -14.63
CA PRO A 84 -21.70 0.56 -14.84
C PRO A 84 -20.64 1.62 -15.16
N ASN A 85 -21.06 2.77 -15.71
CA ASN A 85 -20.19 3.95 -15.80
C ASN A 85 -19.85 4.42 -14.38
N ALA A 86 -18.65 4.08 -13.93
CA ALA A 86 -18.23 4.32 -12.55
C ALA A 86 -16.74 4.58 -12.48
N PHE A 87 -16.28 5.15 -11.38
CA PHE A 87 -14.87 5.14 -11.03
C PHE A 87 -14.66 4.88 -9.53
N VAL A 88 -13.47 4.40 -9.19
CA VAL A 88 -13.01 4.25 -7.80
C VAL A 88 -11.57 4.75 -7.73
N ILE A 89 -11.27 5.58 -6.73
CA ILE A 89 -9.93 6.05 -6.41
C ILE A 89 -9.44 5.29 -5.18
N VAL A 90 -8.35 4.56 -5.35
CA VAL A 90 -7.74 3.70 -4.32
C VAL A 90 -6.40 4.27 -3.91
N THR A 91 -6.12 4.33 -2.62
CA THR A 91 -4.82 4.78 -2.08
C THR A 91 -3.68 3.87 -2.52
N GLY A 92 -2.49 4.45 -2.67
CA GLY A 92 -1.24 3.73 -2.93
C GLY A 92 -0.49 3.29 -1.67
N ASP A 93 -0.99 3.63 -0.47
CA ASP A 93 -0.37 3.33 0.82
C ASP A 93 -1.40 2.75 1.79
N ASP A 94 -1.03 1.70 2.51
CA ASP A 94 -1.91 0.97 3.43
C ASP A 94 -2.15 1.68 4.78
N ILE A 95 -1.47 2.80 5.02
CA ILE A 95 -1.73 3.67 6.18
C ILE A 95 -3.09 4.38 6.05
N PHE A 96 -3.56 4.61 4.82
CA PHE A 96 -4.78 5.35 4.54
C PHE A 96 -5.99 4.45 4.31
N GLN A 97 -7.18 5.06 4.35
CA GLN A 97 -8.39 4.37 3.92
C GLN A 97 -8.22 3.87 2.48
N PRO A 98 -8.55 2.60 2.21
CA PRO A 98 -8.33 2.00 0.90
C PRO A 98 -9.00 2.74 -0.26
N VAL A 99 -10.21 3.28 -0.05
CA VAL A 99 -10.96 4.04 -1.06
C VAL A 99 -11.08 5.49 -0.63
N ILE A 100 -10.55 6.39 -1.45
CA ILE A 100 -10.54 7.85 -1.20
C ILE A 100 -11.82 8.49 -1.74
N ALA A 101 -12.23 8.10 -2.95
CA ALA A 101 -13.42 8.62 -3.60
C ALA A 101 -13.97 7.61 -4.63
N TYR A 102 -15.23 7.75 -4.99
CA TYR A 102 -15.88 6.96 -6.04
C TYR A 102 -17.09 7.67 -6.63
N SER A 103 -17.51 7.19 -7.80
CA SER A 103 -18.81 7.50 -8.41
C SER A 103 -19.39 6.23 -9.02
N THR A 104 -20.72 6.10 -8.93
CA THR A 104 -21.49 5.05 -9.61
C THR A 104 -22.26 5.55 -10.82
N GLU A 105 -22.07 6.83 -11.19
CA GLU A 105 -22.84 7.51 -12.24
C GLU A 105 -21.96 8.04 -13.38
N SER A 106 -20.65 8.12 -13.18
CA SER A 106 -19.69 8.66 -14.17
C SER A 106 -18.32 8.01 -14.07
N VAL A 107 -17.60 7.97 -15.19
CA VAL A 107 -16.18 7.66 -15.23
C VAL A 107 -15.34 8.88 -14.86
N PHE A 108 -14.13 8.67 -14.41
CA PHE A 108 -13.16 9.73 -14.16
C PHE A 108 -12.48 10.11 -15.47
N ASP A 109 -12.61 11.39 -15.87
CA ASP A 109 -11.97 11.91 -17.08
C ASP A 109 -10.72 12.74 -16.70
N VAL A 110 -9.56 12.18 -16.98
CA VAL A 110 -8.26 12.82 -16.70
C VAL A 110 -8.08 14.12 -17.51
N SER A 111 -8.70 14.24 -18.68
CA SER A 111 -8.58 15.44 -19.52
C SER A 111 -9.24 16.68 -18.88
N ASN A 112 -10.18 16.47 -17.98
CA ASN A 112 -10.90 17.50 -17.26
C ASN A 112 -10.32 17.81 -15.86
N VAL A 113 -9.24 17.15 -15.44
CA VAL A 113 -8.61 17.36 -14.13
C VAL A 113 -8.27 18.84 -13.88
N ASN A 114 -7.88 19.57 -14.92
CA ASN A 114 -7.51 20.98 -14.81
C ASN A 114 -8.72 21.96 -14.90
N GLN A 115 -9.95 21.49 -15.13
CA GLN A 115 -11.06 22.40 -15.46
C GLN A 115 -12.04 22.67 -14.32
N PHE A 116 -12.14 21.85 -13.27
CA PHE A 116 -13.21 21.97 -12.27
C PHE A 116 -12.76 21.83 -10.81
N GLY A 117 -11.58 22.34 -10.47
CA GLY A 117 -11.08 22.23 -9.08
C GLY A 117 -10.63 20.80 -8.71
N VAL A 118 -10.63 19.87 -9.66
CA VAL A 118 -10.14 18.50 -9.43
C VAL A 118 -8.65 18.50 -9.15
N SER A 119 -7.89 19.38 -9.83
CA SER A 119 -6.46 19.59 -9.54
C SER A 119 -6.22 20.09 -8.12
N ASP A 120 -7.07 21.01 -7.66
CA ASP A 120 -6.97 21.56 -6.30
C ASP A 120 -7.29 20.47 -5.27
N TRP A 121 -8.36 19.70 -5.52
CA TRP A 121 -8.72 18.56 -4.68
C TRP A 121 -7.62 17.49 -4.64
N ILE A 122 -7.03 17.13 -5.79
CA ILE A 122 -5.89 16.20 -5.86
C ILE A 122 -4.73 16.73 -5.01
N SER A 123 -4.38 18.01 -5.17
CA SER A 123 -3.32 18.65 -4.41
C SER A 123 -3.58 18.65 -2.90
N ASP A 124 -4.82 18.88 -2.50
CA ASP A 124 -5.24 18.85 -1.10
C ASP A 124 -5.13 17.43 -0.51
N VAL A 125 -5.59 16.41 -1.24
CA VAL A 125 -5.46 15.00 -0.84
C VAL A 125 -3.99 14.63 -0.68
N GLN A 126 -3.14 14.98 -1.67
CA GLN A 126 -1.69 14.73 -1.60
C GLN A 126 -1.04 15.42 -0.40
N ASN A 127 -1.40 16.68 -0.13
CA ASN A 127 -0.86 17.41 1.03
C ASN A 127 -1.27 16.74 2.33
N GLN A 128 -2.53 16.33 2.48
CA GLN A 128 -3.02 15.62 3.66
C GLN A 128 -2.29 14.27 3.86
N MET A 129 -2.10 13.51 2.79
CA MET A 129 -1.36 12.25 2.83
C MET A 129 0.10 12.48 3.26
N ARG A 130 0.78 13.46 2.68
CA ARG A 130 2.15 13.83 3.03
C ARG A 130 2.30 14.26 4.49
N GLU A 131 1.40 15.07 5.00
CA GLU A 131 1.41 15.49 6.41
C GLU A 131 1.17 14.32 7.37
N ALA A 132 0.26 13.40 7.00
CA ALA A 132 0.02 12.19 7.78
C ALA A 132 1.27 11.29 7.84
N LEU A 133 1.94 11.06 6.71
CA LEU A 133 3.19 10.30 6.64
C LEU A 133 4.31 10.93 7.47
N LYS A 134 4.49 12.25 7.42
CA LYS A 134 5.47 12.97 8.25
C LYS A 134 5.17 12.86 9.74
N SER A 135 3.90 12.80 10.10
CA SER A 135 3.45 12.69 11.49
C SER A 135 3.63 11.28 12.08
N ASN A 136 4.17 10.35 11.30
CA ASN A 136 4.40 8.95 11.69
C ASN A 136 3.13 8.27 12.27
N ILE A 137 1.97 8.60 11.70
CA ILE A 137 0.68 8.02 12.05
C ILE A 137 0.71 6.55 11.62
N LYS A 138 0.44 5.65 12.57
CA LYS A 138 0.29 4.21 12.26
C LYS A 138 -1.10 3.96 11.71
N ALA A 139 -1.19 3.06 10.73
CA ALA A 139 -2.47 2.58 10.22
C ALA A 139 -3.38 2.09 11.35
N GLU A 140 -4.65 2.44 11.30
CA GLU A 140 -5.62 1.83 12.23
C GLU A 140 -5.73 0.32 11.94
N PRO A 141 -5.90 -0.51 12.98
CA PRO A 141 -5.98 -1.97 12.81
C PRO A 141 -7.05 -2.44 11.81
N ARG A 142 -8.07 -1.61 11.56
CA ARG A 142 -9.14 -1.87 10.59
C ARG A 142 -8.72 -1.67 9.13
N ILE A 143 -7.61 -0.96 8.90
CA ILE A 143 -7.10 -0.65 7.56
C ILE A 143 -6.03 -1.67 7.17
N ALA A 144 -5.29 -2.19 8.15
CA ALA A 144 -4.22 -3.17 7.95
C ALA A 144 -4.70 -4.63 7.74
N ALA A 145 -6.00 -4.90 7.77
CA ALA A 145 -6.60 -6.23 7.57
C ALA A 145 -7.13 -6.39 6.14
#